data_e106a42721106c74f586f3b3996f2b9b
#
_entry.id   e106a42721106c74f586f3b3996f2b9b
#
_cell.length_a   1.000
_cell.length_b   1.000
_cell.length_c   1.000
_cell.angle_alpha   90.00
_cell.angle_beta   90.00
_cell.angle_gamma   90.00
#
_symmetry.space_group_name_H-M   'P 1'
#
loop_
_entity.id
_entity.type
_entity.pdbx_description
1 polymer ?
#
loop_
_entity_poly.entity_id
_entity_poly.type
_entity_poly.pdbx_seq_one_letter_code
_entity_poly.pdbx_strand_id
1 'polypeptide(L)'
;HTEPGGRTLSSYPVDRFAFDAVVADCRDLDARQPIPASRVPDGDADLVAFRTGWDAHWGTEAYFDHPYLSPAAADACADRGFAVAVDALNPDPTPTENAHEDEPADFRIHHTLLGDDLLILENLTNLGRVPERFELRAYPMALASDGAPVRAVGVVPE
;
A
#
# COMPACT_ATOMS: atom_id res chain seq x y z
N HIS A 1 13.05 6.83 3.10
CA HIS A 1 14.06 6.05 3.83
C HIS A 1 14.70 4.98 2.95
N THR A 2 14.00 4.50 1.94
CA THR A 2 14.56 3.53 0.98
C THR A 2 15.27 4.21 -0.19
N GLU A 3 14.90 5.46 -0.54
CA GLU A 3 15.49 6.21 -1.67
C GLU A 3 16.47 7.27 -1.19
N PRO A 4 17.79 7.15 -1.51
CA PRO A 4 18.77 8.18 -1.20
C PRO A 4 18.42 9.51 -1.86
N GLY A 5 18.21 10.56 -1.09
CA GLY A 5 17.78 11.87 -1.59
C GLY A 5 16.29 11.99 -1.91
N GLY A 6 15.50 11.01 -1.50
CA GLY A 6 14.03 11.02 -1.61
C GLY A 6 13.39 12.23 -0.89
N ARG A 7 12.17 12.55 -1.28
CA ARG A 7 11.41 13.67 -0.72
C ARG A 7 10.93 13.35 0.69
N THR A 8 10.84 14.36 1.53
CA THR A 8 10.17 14.27 2.83
C THR A 8 8.68 14.60 2.68
N LEU A 9 7.84 14.08 3.57
CA LEU A 9 6.39 14.33 3.55
C LEU A 9 6.05 15.83 3.59
N SER A 10 6.82 16.63 4.33
CA SER A 10 6.63 18.09 4.41
C SER A 10 6.90 18.82 3.09
N SER A 11 7.52 18.20 2.11
CA SER A 11 7.79 18.79 0.79
C SER A 11 6.64 18.60 -0.21
N TYR A 12 5.64 17.80 0.13
CA TYR A 12 4.45 17.61 -0.70
C TYR A 12 3.37 18.64 -0.37
N PRO A 13 2.61 19.10 -1.36
CA PRO A 13 1.42 19.91 -1.11
C PRO A 13 0.35 19.04 -0.42
N VAL A 14 -0.53 19.64 0.37
CA VAL A 14 -1.47 18.91 1.23
C VAL A 14 -2.50 18.10 0.44
N ASP A 15 -2.88 18.55 -0.74
CA ASP A 15 -3.81 17.86 -1.64
C ASP A 15 -3.27 16.53 -2.17
N ARG A 16 -1.94 16.32 -2.13
CA ARG A 16 -1.29 15.04 -2.47
C ARG A 16 -1.71 13.88 -1.56
N PHE A 17 -2.31 14.18 -0.42
CA PHE A 17 -2.75 13.20 0.58
C PHE A 17 -4.29 12.96 0.58
N ALA A 18 -4.97 13.44 -0.44
CA ALA A 18 -6.36 13.12 -0.76
C ALA A 18 -6.39 12.38 -2.09
N PHE A 19 -7.01 11.20 -2.14
CA PHE A 19 -6.94 10.28 -3.26
C PHE A 19 -8.34 9.88 -3.70
N ASP A 20 -8.58 9.81 -5.00
CA ASP A 20 -9.61 8.96 -5.57
C ASP A 20 -9.09 7.53 -5.55
N ALA A 21 -9.63 6.71 -4.65
CA ALA A 21 -9.12 5.39 -4.35
C ALA A 21 -10.03 4.29 -4.88
N VAL A 22 -9.43 3.20 -5.36
CA VAL A 22 -10.14 1.98 -5.77
C VAL A 22 -9.66 0.79 -4.93
N VAL A 23 -10.59 -0.07 -4.50
CA VAL A 23 -10.28 -1.28 -3.75
C VAL A 23 -10.02 -2.44 -4.71
N ALA A 24 -8.87 -3.08 -4.59
CA ALA A 24 -8.57 -4.36 -5.21
C ALA A 24 -8.76 -5.49 -4.18
N ASP A 25 -9.74 -6.36 -4.39
CA ASP A 25 -10.01 -7.48 -3.48
C ASP A 25 -9.00 -8.60 -3.68
N CYS A 26 -8.21 -8.87 -2.64
CA CYS A 26 -7.16 -9.88 -2.59
C CYS A 26 -7.33 -10.86 -1.41
N ARG A 27 -8.55 -10.97 -0.85
CA ARG A 27 -8.83 -11.81 0.33
C ARG A 27 -8.80 -13.31 0.07
N ASP A 28 -8.72 -13.71 -1.17
CA ASP A 28 -8.54 -15.10 -1.61
C ASP A 28 -7.09 -15.56 -1.61
N LEU A 29 -6.15 -14.67 -1.29
CA LEU A 29 -4.73 -14.98 -1.22
C LEU A 29 -4.36 -15.54 0.16
N ASP A 30 -3.50 -16.54 0.14
CA ASP A 30 -2.93 -17.15 1.33
C ASP A 30 -1.76 -16.32 1.92
N ALA A 31 -1.30 -16.73 3.11
CA ALA A 31 -0.10 -16.17 3.73
C ALA A 31 1.07 -16.17 2.75
N ARG A 32 1.82 -15.06 2.70
CA ARG A 32 3.02 -14.88 1.86
C ARG A 32 2.80 -15.09 0.36
N GLN A 33 1.55 -15.07 -0.09
CA GLN A 33 1.25 -15.18 -1.51
C GLN A 33 1.43 -13.82 -2.21
N PRO A 34 2.16 -13.77 -3.36
CA PRO A 34 2.32 -12.53 -4.10
C PRO A 34 1.00 -12.08 -4.75
N ILE A 35 0.65 -10.82 -4.58
CA ILE A 35 -0.45 -10.16 -5.29
C ILE A 35 -0.02 -9.96 -6.75
N PRO A 36 -0.67 -10.60 -7.72
CA PRO A 36 -0.26 -10.50 -9.12
C PRO A 36 -0.71 -9.18 -9.77
N ALA A 37 -0.04 -8.79 -10.87
CA ALA A 37 -0.39 -7.59 -11.64
C ALA A 37 -1.84 -7.59 -12.15
N SER A 38 -2.46 -8.75 -12.32
CA SER A 38 -3.87 -8.86 -12.72
C SER A 38 -4.87 -8.34 -11.67
N ARG A 39 -4.41 -8.06 -10.45
CA ARG A 39 -5.22 -7.43 -9.39
C ARG A 39 -5.14 -5.89 -9.44
N VAL A 40 -4.21 -5.33 -10.19
CA VAL A 40 -4.15 -3.89 -10.38
C VAL A 40 -5.28 -3.47 -11.32
N PRO A 41 -6.21 -2.63 -10.87
CA PRO A 41 -7.39 -2.26 -11.68
C PRO A 41 -6.99 -1.44 -12.90
N ASP A 42 -7.79 -1.54 -13.94
CA ASP A 42 -7.74 -0.61 -15.06
C ASP A 42 -8.55 0.66 -14.73
N GLY A 43 -8.26 1.76 -15.45
CA GLY A 43 -8.98 3.01 -15.35
C GLY A 43 -8.24 4.10 -14.58
N ASP A 44 -8.96 5.17 -14.27
CA ASP A 44 -8.41 6.36 -13.62
C ASP A 44 -8.62 6.27 -12.11
N ALA A 45 -7.56 6.33 -11.37
CA ALA A 45 -7.55 6.45 -9.92
C ALA A 45 -6.25 7.13 -9.48
N ASP A 46 -6.19 7.66 -8.27
CA ASP A 46 -4.95 8.17 -7.68
C ASP A 46 -4.25 7.09 -6.86
N LEU A 47 -5.02 6.11 -6.36
CA LEU A 47 -4.54 5.10 -5.43
C LEU A 47 -5.29 3.78 -5.58
N VAL A 48 -4.57 2.67 -5.51
CA VAL A 48 -5.16 1.35 -5.33
C VAL A 48 -4.97 0.86 -3.89
N ALA A 49 -6.07 0.46 -3.24
CA ALA A 49 -6.09 -0.11 -1.90
C ALA A 49 -6.26 -1.64 -2.01
N PHE A 50 -5.20 -2.38 -1.80
CA PHE A 50 -5.22 -3.84 -1.81
C PHE A 50 -5.80 -4.35 -0.50
N ARG A 51 -6.99 -4.93 -0.58
CA ARG A 51 -7.70 -5.51 0.56
C ARG A 51 -7.37 -6.99 0.66
N THR A 52 -6.46 -7.34 1.54
CA THR A 52 -6.08 -8.72 1.83
C THR A 52 -6.89 -9.32 2.99
N GLY A 53 -7.47 -8.46 3.84
CA GLY A 53 -8.12 -8.85 5.10
C GLY A 53 -7.10 -9.19 6.19
N TRP A 54 -5.81 -8.90 5.96
CA TRP A 54 -4.72 -9.24 6.88
C TRP A 54 -4.72 -8.38 8.15
N ASP A 55 -5.40 -7.24 8.13
CA ASP A 55 -5.64 -6.40 9.31
C ASP A 55 -6.30 -7.17 10.47
N ALA A 56 -7.00 -8.28 10.18
CA ALA A 56 -7.56 -9.16 11.19
C ALA A 56 -6.50 -9.88 12.06
N HIS A 57 -5.26 -9.98 11.58
CA HIS A 57 -4.13 -10.61 12.29
C HIS A 57 -3.31 -9.63 13.11
N TRP A 58 -3.71 -8.36 13.18
CA TRP A 58 -2.99 -7.33 13.94
C TRP A 58 -2.68 -7.78 15.38
N GLY A 59 -1.41 -7.61 15.78
CA GLY A 59 -0.93 -7.97 17.12
C GLY A 59 -0.61 -9.46 17.32
N THR A 60 -0.61 -10.26 16.25
CA THR A 60 -0.18 -11.67 16.27
C THR A 60 1.05 -11.89 15.38
N GLU A 61 1.78 -12.99 15.57
CA GLU A 61 2.91 -13.38 14.70
C GLU A 61 2.49 -13.59 13.25
N ALA A 62 1.28 -14.09 13.01
CA ALA A 62 0.73 -14.28 11.66
C ALA A 62 0.63 -12.96 10.87
N TYR A 63 0.62 -11.81 11.54
CA TYR A 63 0.57 -10.51 10.87
C TYR A 63 1.78 -10.26 9.97
N PHE A 64 2.93 -10.83 10.31
CA PHE A 64 4.17 -10.67 9.55
C PHE A 64 4.24 -11.55 8.29
N ASP A 65 3.38 -12.56 8.18
CA ASP A 65 3.30 -13.47 7.02
C ASP A 65 2.24 -13.02 6.00
N HIS A 66 2.04 -11.73 5.86
CA HIS A 66 1.01 -11.15 4.97
C HIS A 66 1.28 -11.41 3.49
N PRO A 67 0.23 -11.36 2.63
CA PRO A 67 0.39 -11.22 1.20
C PRO A 67 1.15 -9.93 0.86
N TYR A 68 1.91 -9.94 -0.22
CA TYR A 68 2.73 -8.80 -0.65
C TYR A 68 2.57 -8.55 -2.16
N LEU A 69 2.92 -7.36 -2.64
CA LEU A 69 2.88 -7.09 -4.07
C LEU A 69 3.99 -7.85 -4.80
N SER A 70 3.64 -8.51 -5.90
CA SER A 70 4.68 -8.99 -6.83
C SER A 70 5.40 -7.79 -7.48
N PRO A 71 6.67 -7.92 -7.91
CA PRO A 71 7.34 -6.87 -8.68
C PRO A 71 6.51 -6.41 -9.89
N ALA A 72 5.86 -7.34 -10.60
CA ALA A 72 5.00 -7.00 -11.73
C ALA A 72 3.74 -6.20 -11.32
N ALA A 73 3.22 -6.39 -10.11
CA ALA A 73 2.11 -5.58 -9.60
C ALA A 73 2.57 -4.16 -9.25
N ALA A 74 3.76 -4.03 -8.65
CA ALA A 74 4.35 -2.72 -8.37
C ALA A 74 4.65 -1.95 -9.66
N ASP A 75 5.26 -2.60 -10.66
CA ASP A 75 5.52 -2.03 -11.98
C ASP A 75 4.20 -1.58 -12.63
N ALA A 76 3.13 -2.39 -12.54
CA ALA A 76 1.82 -2.03 -13.09
C ALA A 76 1.17 -0.84 -12.36
N CYS A 77 1.38 -0.68 -11.06
CA CYS A 77 0.94 0.52 -10.32
C CYS A 77 1.75 1.74 -10.75
N ALA A 78 3.07 1.60 -10.89
CA ALA A 78 3.97 2.67 -11.33
C ALA A 78 3.62 3.16 -12.75
N ASP A 79 3.43 2.24 -13.70
CA ASP A 79 3.03 2.56 -15.08
C ASP A 79 1.70 3.34 -15.16
N ARG A 80 0.80 3.14 -14.20
CA ARG A 80 -0.50 3.84 -14.11
C ARG A 80 -0.46 5.08 -13.23
N GLY A 81 0.64 5.33 -12.53
CA GLY A 81 0.77 6.43 -11.58
C GLY A 81 -0.05 6.25 -10.29
N PHE A 82 -0.37 5.00 -9.92
CA PHE A 82 -1.14 4.71 -8.71
C PHE A 82 -0.26 4.70 -7.46
N ALA A 83 -0.60 5.52 -6.49
CA ALA A 83 -0.19 5.29 -5.11
C ALA A 83 -0.75 3.95 -4.60
N VAL A 84 -0.12 3.37 -3.61
CA VAL A 84 -0.50 2.05 -3.08
C VAL A 84 -0.91 2.15 -1.61
N ALA A 85 -1.98 1.46 -1.27
CA ALA A 85 -2.38 1.24 0.12
C ALA A 85 -2.57 -0.26 0.38
N VAL A 86 -2.22 -0.72 1.58
CA VAL A 86 -2.39 -2.12 2.00
C VAL A 86 -3.00 -2.19 3.41
N ASP A 87 -3.83 -3.20 3.66
CA ASP A 87 -4.33 -3.56 5.00
C ASP A 87 -3.42 -4.60 5.69
N ALA A 88 -2.15 -4.57 5.34
CA ALA A 88 -1.08 -5.40 5.87
C ALA A 88 0.07 -4.52 6.37
N LEU A 89 1.13 -5.14 6.89
CA LEU A 89 2.26 -4.43 7.49
C LEU A 89 2.95 -3.50 6.49
N ASN A 90 3.20 -3.97 5.27
CA ASN A 90 3.80 -3.20 4.18
C ASN A 90 3.57 -3.92 2.83
N PRO A 91 3.89 -3.29 1.68
CA PRO A 91 3.71 -3.92 0.37
C PRO A 91 4.81 -4.93 -0.01
N ASP A 92 5.99 -4.92 0.63
CA ASP A 92 7.03 -5.92 0.45
C ASP A 92 6.84 -7.12 1.39
N PRO A 93 7.42 -8.30 1.12
CA PRO A 93 7.39 -9.40 2.08
C PRO A 93 8.22 -9.07 3.32
N THR A 94 7.67 -9.38 4.49
CA THR A 94 8.38 -9.20 5.77
C THR A 94 9.26 -10.42 6.04
N PRO A 95 10.55 -10.25 6.40
CA PRO A 95 11.42 -11.37 6.77
C PRO A 95 10.88 -12.11 8.01
N THR A 96 10.55 -13.39 7.85
CA THR A 96 10.13 -14.32 8.93
C THR A 96 10.76 -15.69 8.70
N GLU A 97 10.56 -16.62 9.63
CA GLU A 97 10.98 -18.02 9.46
C GLU A 97 10.23 -18.74 8.32
N ASN A 98 9.08 -18.19 7.89
CA ASN A 98 8.25 -18.70 6.81
C ASN A 98 8.60 -18.09 5.43
N ALA A 99 9.62 -17.25 5.34
CA ALA A 99 10.02 -16.61 4.09
C ALA A 99 10.49 -17.62 3.05
N HIS A 100 10.09 -17.42 1.78
CA HIS A 100 10.52 -18.23 0.66
C HIS A 100 11.75 -17.61 -0.03
N GLU A 101 12.62 -18.46 -0.61
CA GLU A 101 13.87 -18.02 -1.25
C GLU A 101 13.65 -17.16 -2.50
N ASP A 102 12.49 -17.26 -3.12
CA ASP A 102 12.11 -16.55 -4.35
C ASP A 102 11.34 -15.24 -4.09
N GLU A 103 11.15 -14.86 -2.83
CA GLU A 103 10.50 -13.60 -2.50
C GLU A 103 11.38 -12.39 -2.88
N PRO A 104 10.75 -11.26 -3.30
CA PRO A 104 11.48 -10.03 -3.53
C PRO A 104 12.26 -9.60 -2.28
N ALA A 105 13.52 -9.21 -2.48
CA ALA A 105 14.39 -8.74 -1.40
C ALA A 105 14.63 -7.22 -1.52
N ASP A 106 15.30 -6.66 -0.52
CA ASP A 106 15.82 -5.28 -0.53
C ASP A 106 14.74 -4.22 -0.78
N PHE A 107 13.54 -4.41 -0.24
CA PHE A 107 12.42 -3.47 -0.41
C PHE A 107 12.12 -3.13 -1.87
N ARG A 108 12.15 -4.12 -2.74
CA ARG A 108 11.97 -3.97 -4.18
C ARG A 108 10.71 -3.18 -4.53
N ILE A 109 9.60 -3.43 -3.83
CA ILE A 109 8.32 -2.77 -4.10
C ILE A 109 8.37 -1.31 -3.68
N HIS A 110 8.92 -1.02 -2.49
CA HIS A 110 9.17 0.35 -2.05
C HIS A 110 10.03 1.12 -3.06
N HIS A 111 11.14 0.54 -3.52
CA HIS A 111 12.01 1.19 -4.49
C HIS A 111 11.29 1.51 -5.81
N THR A 112 10.46 0.59 -6.31
CA THR A 112 9.68 0.83 -7.52
C THR A 112 8.71 1.99 -7.34
N LEU A 113 7.91 1.98 -6.26
CA LEU A 113 6.86 2.98 -6.07
C LEU A 113 7.42 4.35 -5.66
N LEU A 114 8.31 4.39 -4.67
CA LEU A 114 8.89 5.64 -4.18
C LEU A 114 9.85 6.27 -5.21
N GLY A 115 10.51 5.44 -6.03
CA GLY A 115 11.35 5.90 -7.15
C GLY A 115 10.56 6.69 -8.18
N ASP A 116 9.29 6.35 -8.38
CA ASP A 116 8.35 7.05 -9.26
C ASP A 116 7.51 8.13 -8.53
N ASP A 117 7.94 8.56 -7.33
CA ASP A 117 7.26 9.58 -6.51
C ASP A 117 5.82 9.18 -6.10
N LEU A 118 5.54 7.88 -6.03
CA LEU A 118 4.25 7.35 -5.59
C LEU A 118 4.25 7.11 -4.08
N LEU A 119 3.13 7.43 -3.43
CA LEU A 119 2.99 7.27 -1.98
C LEU A 119 2.57 5.85 -1.62
N ILE A 120 3.01 5.39 -0.44
CA ILE A 120 2.64 4.12 0.14
C ILE A 120 1.92 4.38 1.47
N LEU A 121 0.75 3.76 1.65
CA LEU A 121 -0.01 3.76 2.89
C LEU A 121 -0.08 2.32 3.41
N GLU A 122 0.32 2.13 4.64
CA GLU A 122 0.46 0.83 5.27
C GLU A 122 -0.46 0.69 6.47
N ASN A 123 -0.75 -0.54 6.87
CA ASN A 123 -1.52 -0.83 8.07
C ASN A 123 -2.93 -0.24 8.05
N LEU A 124 -3.57 -0.16 6.88
CA LEU A 124 -4.97 0.22 6.82
C LEU A 124 -5.86 -0.84 7.47
N THR A 125 -7.03 -0.42 7.90
CA THR A 125 -8.06 -1.32 8.43
C THR A 125 -9.43 -0.89 7.94
N ASN A 126 -10.41 -1.80 8.07
CA ASN A 126 -11.80 -1.53 7.68
C ASN A 126 -12.03 -1.28 6.18
N LEU A 127 -11.16 -1.71 5.29
CA LEU A 127 -11.39 -1.59 3.83
C LEU A 127 -12.68 -2.29 3.37
N GLY A 128 -13.22 -3.20 4.19
CA GLY A 128 -14.53 -3.80 3.94
C GLY A 128 -15.74 -2.91 4.20
N ARG A 129 -15.56 -1.70 4.72
CA ARG A 129 -16.63 -0.74 5.04
C ARG A 129 -16.76 0.38 4.02
N VAL A 130 -15.86 0.46 3.07
CA VAL A 130 -15.92 1.42 1.98
C VAL A 130 -16.41 0.75 0.69
N PRO A 131 -17.03 1.48 -0.25
CA PRO A 131 -17.36 0.96 -1.57
C PRO A 131 -16.09 0.68 -2.37
N GLU A 132 -16.22 0.03 -3.52
CA GLU A 132 -15.10 -0.27 -4.42
C GLU A 132 -14.33 0.99 -4.83
N ARG A 133 -15.00 2.12 -5.02
CA ARG A 133 -14.40 3.43 -5.28
C ARG A 133 -14.84 4.44 -4.22
N PHE A 134 -13.88 5.15 -3.64
CA PHE A 134 -14.13 6.10 -2.56
C PHE A 134 -13.02 7.15 -2.50
N GLU A 135 -13.29 8.27 -1.84
CA GLU A 135 -12.25 9.25 -1.53
C GLU A 135 -11.50 8.83 -0.26
N LEU A 136 -10.18 8.68 -0.34
CA LEU A 136 -9.31 8.42 0.80
C LEU A 136 -8.57 9.69 1.19
N ARG A 137 -8.68 10.11 2.46
CA ARG A 137 -7.92 11.21 3.04
C ARG A 137 -6.95 10.67 4.08
N ALA A 138 -5.65 10.90 3.89
CA ALA A 138 -4.60 10.35 4.74
C ALA A 138 -3.52 11.40 5.04
N TYR A 139 -3.93 12.51 5.66
CA TYR A 139 -3.03 13.63 5.96
C TYR A 139 -2.00 13.23 7.01
N PRO A 140 -0.70 13.23 6.69
CA PRO A 140 0.35 12.91 7.66
C PRO A 140 0.52 14.01 8.70
N MET A 141 1.07 13.64 9.84
CA MET A 141 1.59 14.64 10.78
C MET A 141 2.69 15.46 10.09
N ALA A 142 2.71 16.77 10.35
CA ALA A 142 3.68 17.69 9.75
C ALA A 142 5.08 17.50 10.36
N LEU A 143 5.73 16.42 9.98
CA LEU A 143 7.08 16.04 10.40
C LEU A 143 8.06 16.19 9.23
N ALA A 144 9.28 16.61 9.53
CA ALA A 144 10.38 16.58 8.56
C ALA A 144 10.94 15.15 8.48
N SER A 145 10.12 14.23 7.95
CA SER A 145 10.40 12.81 7.85
C SER A 145 9.91 12.29 6.49
N ASP A 146 10.43 11.16 6.09
CA ASP A 146 10.00 10.39 4.91
C ASP A 146 8.74 9.55 5.16
N GLY A 147 8.38 9.32 6.42
CA GLY A 147 7.16 8.66 6.85
C GLY A 147 6.57 9.28 8.10
N ALA A 148 5.26 9.20 8.28
CA ALA A 148 4.56 9.68 9.47
C ALA A 148 3.27 8.89 9.72
N PRO A 149 2.84 8.76 10.97
CA PRO A 149 1.51 8.26 11.27
C PRO A 149 0.43 9.13 10.65
N VAL A 150 -0.59 8.48 10.11
CA VAL A 150 -1.77 9.14 9.56
C VAL A 150 -3.04 8.56 10.18
N ARG A 151 -4.09 9.37 10.25
CA ARG A 151 -5.45 8.87 10.39
C ARG A 151 -6.07 8.80 8.99
N ALA A 152 -6.05 7.62 8.39
CA ALA A 152 -6.72 7.40 7.10
C ALA A 152 -8.24 7.40 7.30
N VAL A 153 -8.96 8.15 6.46
CA VAL A 153 -10.41 8.29 6.50
C VAL A 153 -10.98 8.08 5.10
N GLY A 154 -11.83 7.05 4.94
CA GLY A 154 -12.65 6.90 3.75
C GLY A 154 -13.85 7.84 3.82
N VAL A 155 -14.04 8.66 2.79
CA VAL A 155 -15.22 9.50 2.61
C VAL A 155 -16.15 8.77 1.65
N VAL A 156 -17.34 8.45 2.13
CA VAL A 156 -18.36 7.77 1.33
C VAL A 156 -19.58 8.69 1.15
N PRO A 157 -20.18 8.75 -0.04
CA PRO A 157 -21.43 9.49 -0.24
C PRO A 157 -22.55 8.91 0.64
N GLU A 158 -23.43 9.77 1.12
CA GLU A 158 -24.67 9.35 1.80
C GLU A 158 -25.63 8.63 0.83
#